data_ddb07f7de0be893d09f24323965191ea
#
_entry.id   ddb07f7de0be893d09f24323965191ea
#
_cell.length_a   1.000
_cell.length_b   1.000
_cell.length_c   1.000
_cell.angle_alpha   90.00
_cell.angle_beta   90.00
_cell.angle_gamma   90.00
#
_symmetry.space_group_name_H-M   'P 1'
#
loop_
_entity.id
_entity.type
_entity.pdbx_description
1 polymer ?
#
loop_
_entity_poly.entity_id
_entity_poly.type
_entity_poly.pdbx_seq_one_letter_code
_entity_poly.pdbx_strand_id
1 'polypeptide(L)'
;GAKGANGVILVTTKSGKAGKTEISFNAHWGVSNVYNLTGVLSPYEYYCYQKELDPGTSLTSSINSMYGRWDDRNIYRSVEGTNWQDKVYGNTGFKQSYNVGITGGTDATLRYNLSYTRDDEKYIMLNSNYVRDNLSVKMDKKLSNKLKFEFSSRLTRMVIDGAGTNGGKLRDAVLFSPINSLASIDAGDALGGEIDYSDDALLSSLNDPVYNTV
;
A
#
# COMPACT_ATOMS: atom_id res chain seq x y z
N GLY A 1 27.41 -6.59 -31.07
CA GLY A 1 26.25 -7.21 -31.62
C GLY A 1 24.96 -6.42 -31.41
N ALA A 2 23.91 -6.82 -32.08
CA ALA A 2 22.60 -6.12 -32.13
C ALA A 2 21.90 -5.85 -30.75
N LYS A 3 22.32 -6.51 -29.67
CA LYS A 3 21.78 -6.32 -28.32
C LYS A 3 22.27 -5.05 -27.60
N GLY A 4 23.21 -4.31 -28.16
CA GLY A 4 23.76 -3.08 -27.59
C GLY A 4 23.38 -1.80 -28.34
N ALA A 5 22.48 -1.85 -29.31
CA ALA A 5 22.11 -0.72 -30.16
C ALA A 5 21.50 0.49 -29.38
N ASN A 6 20.90 0.24 -28.22
CA ASN A 6 20.29 1.27 -27.35
C ASN A 6 21.18 1.67 -26.16
N GLY A 7 22.46 1.32 -26.18
CA GLY A 7 23.38 1.57 -25.09
C GLY A 7 23.40 0.43 -24.05
N VAL A 8 24.49 0.40 -23.29
CA VAL A 8 24.69 -0.60 -22.22
C VAL A 8 25.02 0.13 -20.93
N ILE A 9 24.27 -0.18 -19.88
CA ILE A 9 24.56 0.28 -18.52
C ILE A 9 25.29 -0.85 -17.80
N LEU A 10 26.61 -0.65 -17.55
CA LEU A 10 27.41 -1.59 -16.76
C LEU A 10 27.36 -1.19 -15.27
N VAL A 11 26.71 -2.02 -14.45
CA VAL A 11 26.68 -1.83 -13.00
C VAL A 11 27.73 -2.73 -12.36
N THR A 12 28.76 -2.12 -11.79
CA THR A 12 29.78 -2.85 -11.01
C THR A 12 29.47 -2.67 -9.51
N THR A 13 29.19 -3.76 -8.84
CA THR A 13 28.95 -3.75 -7.39
C THR A 13 30.27 -3.56 -6.64
N LYS A 14 30.22 -2.90 -5.47
CA LYS A 14 31.40 -2.72 -4.62
C LYS A 14 32.00 -4.09 -4.25
N SER A 15 33.26 -4.25 -4.50
CA SER A 15 34.05 -5.39 -4.01
C SER A 15 34.63 -5.05 -2.64
N GLY A 16 34.98 -6.08 -1.87
CA GLY A 16 35.74 -5.92 -0.63
C GLY A 16 37.06 -5.17 -0.85
N LYS A 17 37.47 -4.40 0.11
CA LYS A 17 38.77 -3.73 0.14
C LYS A 17 39.78 -4.60 0.87
N ALA A 18 41.02 -4.64 0.39
CA ALA A 18 42.09 -5.22 1.17
C ALA A 18 42.39 -4.33 2.39
N GLY A 19 42.65 -4.95 3.54
CA GLY A 19 42.93 -4.21 4.78
C GLY A 19 42.13 -4.71 5.97
N LYS A 20 42.12 -3.91 7.03
CA LYS A 20 41.34 -4.21 8.25
C LYS A 20 39.87 -4.35 7.96
N THR A 21 39.23 -5.24 8.69
CA THR A 21 37.77 -5.39 8.65
C THR A 21 37.10 -4.11 9.12
N GLU A 22 36.20 -3.57 8.29
CA GLU A 22 35.36 -2.44 8.58
C GLU A 22 33.91 -2.93 8.71
N ILE A 23 33.25 -2.50 9.76
CA ILE A 23 31.82 -2.75 9.98
C ILE A 23 31.11 -1.42 9.84
N SER A 24 30.07 -1.39 9.02
CA SER A 24 29.21 -0.25 8.83
C SER A 24 27.78 -0.58 9.27
N PHE A 25 27.13 0.39 9.91
CA PHE A 25 25.73 0.32 10.25
C PHE A 25 25.05 1.61 9.77
N ASN A 26 23.96 1.46 9.05
CA ASN A 26 23.11 2.56 8.63
C ASN A 26 21.67 2.26 9.00
N ALA A 27 20.97 3.26 9.50
CA ALA A 27 19.56 3.17 9.82
C ALA A 27 18.84 4.43 9.32
N HIS A 28 17.67 4.23 8.70
CA HIS A 28 16.83 5.31 8.21
C HIS A 28 15.40 5.08 8.67
N TRP A 29 14.74 6.15 9.08
CA TRP A 29 13.33 6.17 9.43
C TRP A 29 12.64 7.28 8.64
N GLY A 30 11.43 7.01 8.23
CA GLY A 30 10.59 7.95 7.52
C GLY A 30 9.14 7.82 7.94
N VAL A 31 8.42 8.93 7.88
CA VAL A 31 6.98 9.01 8.14
C VAL A 31 6.33 9.58 6.89
N SER A 32 5.21 9.01 6.49
CA SER A 32 4.44 9.43 5.33
C SER A 32 2.99 9.67 5.73
N ASN A 33 2.44 10.80 5.32
CA ASN A 33 1.03 11.14 5.51
C ASN A 33 0.47 11.64 4.20
N VAL A 34 -0.84 11.51 4.01
CA VAL A 34 -1.51 12.15 2.89
C VAL A 34 -1.44 13.66 3.08
N TYR A 35 -0.91 14.35 2.08
CA TYR A 35 -0.77 15.82 2.13
C TYR A 35 -2.09 16.51 1.81
N ASN A 36 -2.84 15.99 0.83
CA ASN A 36 -4.10 16.58 0.38
C ASN A 36 -5.07 15.49 -0.08
N LEU A 37 -6.32 15.61 0.34
CA LEU A 37 -7.43 14.76 -0.10
C LEU A 37 -8.25 15.51 -1.15
N THR A 38 -8.83 14.77 -2.08
CA THR A 38 -9.77 15.34 -3.05
C THR A 38 -11.08 15.70 -2.34
N GLY A 39 -11.64 16.86 -2.64
CA GLY A 39 -12.97 17.23 -2.14
C GLY A 39 -14.02 16.22 -2.60
N VAL A 40 -14.83 15.74 -1.69
CA VAL A 40 -15.96 14.85 -1.94
C VAL A 40 -17.26 15.55 -1.60
N LEU A 41 -18.34 15.07 -2.20
CA LEU A 41 -19.68 15.59 -1.93
C LEU A 41 -20.08 15.31 -0.47
N SER A 42 -20.74 16.28 0.15
CA SER A 42 -21.46 16.07 1.41
C SER A 42 -22.63 15.10 1.20
N PRO A 43 -23.18 14.48 2.25
CA PRO A 43 -24.36 13.62 2.14
C PRO A 43 -25.52 14.27 1.39
N TYR A 44 -25.78 15.54 1.65
CA TYR A 44 -26.84 16.28 0.97
C TYR A 44 -26.56 16.49 -0.52
N GLU A 45 -25.35 16.90 -0.87
CA GLU A 45 -24.93 17.10 -2.27
C GLU A 45 -24.93 15.79 -3.03
N TYR A 46 -24.44 14.71 -2.39
CA TYR A 46 -24.45 13.37 -2.98
C TYR A 46 -25.87 12.89 -3.27
N TYR A 47 -26.78 13.07 -2.32
CA TYR A 47 -28.19 12.73 -2.53
C TYR A 47 -28.81 13.52 -3.69
N CYS A 48 -28.60 14.83 -3.76
CA CYS A 48 -29.09 15.67 -4.85
C CYS A 48 -28.52 15.23 -6.20
N TYR A 49 -27.21 14.94 -6.23
CA TYR A 49 -26.53 14.45 -7.43
C TYR A 49 -27.12 13.11 -7.93
N GLN A 50 -27.37 12.15 -7.04
CA GLN A 50 -27.98 10.88 -7.40
C GLN A 50 -29.40 11.07 -7.98
N LYS A 51 -30.15 12.02 -7.46
CA LYS A 51 -31.49 12.36 -7.97
C LYS A 51 -31.46 13.06 -9.32
N GLU A 52 -30.47 13.89 -9.58
CA GLU A 52 -30.29 14.56 -10.86
C GLU A 52 -29.88 13.58 -11.97
N LEU A 53 -29.08 12.56 -11.62
CA LEU A 53 -28.67 11.53 -12.58
C LEU A 53 -29.84 10.65 -13.05
N ASP A 54 -30.91 10.57 -12.28
CA ASP A 54 -32.07 9.72 -12.60
C ASP A 54 -33.38 10.48 -12.55
N PRO A 55 -33.74 11.19 -13.63
CA PRO A 55 -34.96 11.98 -13.69
C PRO A 55 -36.26 11.16 -13.87
N GLY A 56 -36.35 9.92 -13.44
CA GLY A 56 -37.64 9.27 -13.37
C GLY A 56 -37.82 7.92 -14.05
N THR A 57 -36.76 7.14 -14.20
CA THR A 57 -36.85 5.76 -14.67
C THR A 57 -36.87 4.74 -13.53
N SER A 58 -36.79 3.46 -13.79
CA SER A 58 -36.89 2.38 -12.79
C SER A 58 -35.85 2.50 -11.63
N LEU A 59 -34.75 3.21 -11.85
CA LEU A 59 -33.74 3.51 -10.81
C LEU A 59 -34.29 4.44 -9.71
N THR A 60 -35.27 5.30 -10.02
CA THR A 60 -35.89 6.19 -9.04
C THR A 60 -36.48 5.41 -7.86
N SER A 61 -37.01 4.23 -8.11
CA SER A 61 -37.52 3.36 -7.05
C SER A 61 -36.40 2.81 -6.17
N SER A 62 -35.26 2.45 -6.75
CA SER A 62 -34.08 1.96 -6.02
C SER A 62 -33.44 3.07 -5.18
N ILE A 63 -33.28 4.27 -5.75
CA ILE A 63 -32.75 5.42 -5.02
C ILE A 63 -33.71 5.84 -3.90
N ASN A 64 -35.03 5.81 -4.13
CA ASN A 64 -36.01 6.10 -3.11
C ASN A 64 -36.02 5.06 -1.99
N SER A 65 -35.78 3.79 -2.30
CA SER A 65 -35.67 2.75 -1.27
C SER A 65 -34.36 2.86 -0.47
N MET A 66 -33.26 3.30 -1.10
CA MET A 66 -31.96 3.45 -0.45
C MET A 66 -31.86 4.72 0.40
N TYR A 67 -32.39 5.84 -0.10
CA TYR A 67 -32.11 7.16 0.47
C TYR A 67 -33.37 7.96 0.79
N GLY A 68 -34.57 7.40 0.64
CA GLY A 68 -35.82 8.09 0.90
C GLY A 68 -36.30 8.99 -0.24
N ARG A 69 -37.46 9.66 0.02
CA ARG A 69 -38.12 10.51 -0.95
C ARG A 69 -37.44 11.88 -1.06
N TRP A 70 -37.63 12.56 -2.21
CA TRP A 70 -37.06 13.89 -2.43
C TRP A 70 -37.43 14.90 -1.33
N ASP A 71 -38.64 14.79 -0.76
CA ASP A 71 -39.09 15.68 0.30
C ASP A 71 -38.29 15.52 1.60
N ASP A 72 -37.68 14.35 1.80
CA ASP A 72 -36.88 14.01 2.98
C ASP A 72 -35.42 14.47 2.87
N ARG A 73 -34.98 15.03 1.73
CA ARG A 73 -33.59 15.40 1.42
C ARG A 73 -32.91 16.26 2.51
N ASN A 74 -33.69 17.07 3.25
CA ASN A 74 -33.12 17.95 4.25
C ASN A 74 -32.54 17.19 5.46
N ILE A 75 -32.92 15.93 5.67
CA ILE A 75 -32.37 15.06 6.70
C ILE A 75 -30.85 14.93 6.47
N TYR A 76 -30.41 14.83 5.22
CA TYR A 76 -29.01 14.69 4.86
C TYR A 76 -28.13 15.91 5.11
N ARG A 77 -28.71 17.07 5.47
CA ARG A 77 -27.94 18.24 5.91
C ARG A 77 -27.35 18.07 7.31
N SER A 78 -27.98 17.24 8.13
CA SER A 78 -27.55 16.95 9.50
C SER A 78 -26.81 15.61 9.63
N VAL A 79 -26.75 14.81 8.57
CA VAL A 79 -26.04 13.54 8.57
C VAL A 79 -24.55 13.79 8.37
N GLU A 80 -23.73 13.25 9.24
CA GLU A 80 -22.27 13.24 9.09
C GLU A 80 -21.87 12.23 8.01
N GLY A 81 -21.18 12.71 6.98
CA GLY A 81 -20.72 11.88 5.88
C GLY A 81 -19.42 11.16 6.19
N THR A 82 -19.26 9.95 5.66
CA THR A 82 -18.01 9.22 5.75
C THR A 82 -17.06 9.65 4.63
N ASN A 83 -15.89 10.16 4.99
CA ASN A 83 -14.81 10.36 4.04
C ASN A 83 -14.01 9.06 3.87
N TRP A 84 -14.33 8.31 2.85
CA TRP A 84 -13.69 7.03 2.56
C TRP A 84 -12.21 7.16 2.20
N GLN A 85 -11.77 8.29 1.64
CA GLN A 85 -10.36 8.54 1.40
C GLN A 85 -9.57 8.54 2.72
N ASP A 86 -10.12 9.20 3.74
CA ASP A 86 -9.49 9.24 5.07
C ASP A 86 -9.47 7.85 5.73
N LYS A 87 -10.55 7.09 5.58
CA LYS A 87 -10.62 5.71 6.10
C LYS A 87 -9.63 4.77 5.41
N VAL A 88 -9.45 4.89 4.10
CA VAL A 88 -8.59 3.98 3.32
C VAL A 88 -7.14 4.44 3.26
N TYR A 89 -6.90 5.75 3.18
CA TYR A 89 -5.57 6.36 2.97
C TYR A 89 -5.14 7.32 4.09
N GLY A 90 -5.97 7.53 5.10
CA GLY A 90 -5.70 8.47 6.21
C GLY A 90 -4.68 7.96 7.23
N ASN A 91 -4.13 6.76 7.06
CA ASN A 91 -3.15 6.24 7.97
C ASN A 91 -1.80 6.94 7.84
N THR A 92 -1.05 6.96 8.93
CA THR A 92 0.34 7.37 8.90
C THR A 92 1.20 6.19 8.47
N GLY A 93 1.87 6.31 7.35
CA GLY A 93 2.86 5.36 6.87
C GLY A 93 4.17 5.51 7.65
N PHE A 94 4.81 4.39 7.94
CA PHE A 94 6.09 4.36 8.63
C PHE A 94 7.06 3.46 7.88
N LYS A 95 8.22 4.02 7.55
CA LYS A 95 9.31 3.31 6.87
C LYS A 95 10.52 3.24 7.76
N GLN A 96 11.10 2.06 7.85
CA GLN A 96 12.37 1.83 8.51
C GLN A 96 13.27 0.95 7.63
N SER A 97 14.54 1.31 7.58
CA SER A 97 15.55 0.60 6.81
C SER A 97 16.81 0.47 7.65
N TYR A 98 17.29 -0.74 7.76
CA TYR A 98 18.52 -1.08 8.48
C TYR A 98 19.48 -1.77 7.53
N ASN A 99 20.72 -1.29 7.51
CA ASN A 99 21.79 -1.90 6.71
C ASN A 99 23.00 -2.16 7.59
N VAL A 100 23.46 -3.39 7.60
CA VAL A 100 24.72 -3.80 8.21
C VAL A 100 25.65 -4.27 7.12
N GLY A 101 26.85 -3.73 7.09
CA GLY A 101 27.89 -4.10 6.12
C GLY A 101 29.18 -4.50 6.83
N ILE A 102 29.81 -5.55 6.36
CA ILE A 102 31.14 -5.99 6.79
C ILE A 102 32.01 -6.12 5.53
N THR A 103 33.07 -5.35 5.47
CA THR A 103 34.01 -5.40 4.35
C THR A 103 35.42 -5.53 4.88
N GLY A 104 36.27 -6.27 4.17
CA GLY A 104 37.66 -6.43 4.58
C GLY A 104 38.43 -7.38 3.67
N GLY A 105 39.66 -7.62 4.09
CA GLY A 105 40.55 -8.57 3.41
C GLY A 105 41.84 -8.70 4.17
N THR A 106 42.36 -9.91 4.29
CA THR A 106 43.58 -10.21 5.07
C THR A 106 44.85 -9.82 4.37
N ASP A 107 44.84 -9.81 3.02
CA ASP A 107 45.95 -9.42 2.17
C ASP A 107 45.46 -9.04 0.78
N ALA A 108 46.37 -8.71 -0.15
CA ALA A 108 46.03 -8.52 -1.55
C ALA A 108 45.33 -9.75 -2.18
N THR A 109 45.32 -10.89 -1.48
CA THR A 109 44.82 -12.18 -1.96
C THR A 109 43.37 -12.50 -1.58
N LEU A 110 42.86 -11.95 -0.49
CA LEU A 110 41.48 -12.20 -0.04
C LEU A 110 40.75 -10.87 0.18
N ARG A 111 39.59 -10.74 -0.40
CA ARG A 111 38.64 -9.62 -0.18
C ARG A 111 37.24 -10.17 0.00
N TYR A 112 36.50 -9.60 0.95
CA TYR A 112 35.14 -9.98 1.18
C TYR A 112 34.27 -8.76 1.44
N ASN A 113 33.01 -8.88 1.08
CA ASN A 113 31.96 -7.92 1.38
C ASN A 113 30.68 -8.70 1.71
N LEU A 114 30.20 -8.53 2.90
CA LEU A 114 28.94 -9.08 3.38
C LEU A 114 28.04 -7.91 3.73
N SER A 115 26.82 -7.89 3.25
CA SER A 115 25.85 -6.89 3.64
C SER A 115 24.46 -7.50 3.83
N TYR A 116 23.79 -7.05 4.86
CA TYR A 116 22.40 -7.37 5.14
C TYR A 116 21.60 -6.07 5.21
N THR A 117 20.49 -6.03 4.50
CA THR A 117 19.55 -4.91 4.52
C THR A 117 18.16 -5.43 4.81
N ARG A 118 17.49 -4.81 5.77
CA ARG A 118 16.07 -5.00 6.04
C ARG A 118 15.35 -3.68 5.81
N ASP A 119 14.39 -3.71 4.92
CA ASP A 119 13.42 -2.63 4.71
C ASP A 119 12.07 -3.11 5.21
N ASP A 120 11.41 -2.29 6.05
CA ASP A 120 10.09 -2.54 6.61
C ASP A 120 9.28 -1.27 6.44
N GLU A 121 8.17 -1.33 5.73
CA GLU A 121 7.37 -0.18 5.37
C GLU A 121 5.89 -0.48 5.55
N LYS A 122 5.24 0.29 6.42
CA LYS A 122 3.79 0.38 6.51
C LYS A 122 3.33 1.55 5.67
N TYR A 123 2.44 1.28 4.73
CA TYR A 123 1.92 2.32 3.84
C TYR A 123 0.80 3.11 4.50
N ILE A 124 0.48 4.25 3.91
CA ILE A 124 -0.67 5.08 4.27
C ILE A 124 -2.00 4.38 3.97
N MET A 125 -2.01 3.45 3.02
CA MET A 125 -3.19 2.67 2.68
C MET A 125 -3.43 1.58 3.74
N LEU A 126 -4.69 1.40 4.12
CA LEU A 126 -5.12 0.39 5.08
C LEU A 126 -4.61 -1.00 4.69
N ASN A 127 -4.13 -1.77 5.66
CA ASN A 127 -3.64 -3.14 5.51
C ASN A 127 -2.55 -3.34 4.44
N SER A 128 -1.78 -2.30 4.13
CA SER A 128 -0.71 -2.39 3.15
C SER A 128 0.66 -2.31 3.83
N ASN A 129 1.44 -3.38 3.71
CA ASN A 129 2.76 -3.51 4.31
C ASN A 129 3.75 -4.10 3.30
N TYR A 130 5.00 -3.77 3.50
CA TYR A 130 6.10 -4.29 2.69
C TYR A 130 7.30 -4.59 3.58
N VAL A 131 7.80 -5.80 3.52
CA VAL A 131 9.03 -6.21 4.20
C VAL A 131 9.98 -6.85 3.20
N ARG A 132 11.21 -6.39 3.18
CA ARG A 132 12.26 -6.95 2.33
C ARG A 132 13.54 -7.17 3.11
N ASP A 133 14.04 -8.39 3.06
CA ASP A 133 15.35 -8.79 3.57
C ASP A 133 16.28 -9.09 2.40
N ASN A 134 17.43 -8.43 2.35
CA ASN A 134 18.49 -8.68 1.36
C ASN A 134 19.77 -9.09 2.06
N LEU A 135 20.30 -10.24 1.69
CA LEU A 135 21.64 -10.67 2.06
C LEU A 135 22.50 -10.71 0.81
N SER A 136 23.62 -9.99 0.83
CA SER A 136 24.61 -10.01 -0.25
C SER A 136 25.97 -10.45 0.28
N VAL A 137 26.53 -11.44 -0.36
CA VAL A 137 27.86 -11.96 -0.03
C VAL A 137 28.72 -11.89 -1.28
N LYS A 138 29.87 -11.27 -1.17
CA LYS A 138 30.88 -11.26 -2.23
C LYS A 138 32.24 -11.59 -1.63
N MET A 139 32.95 -12.52 -2.26
CA MET A 139 34.29 -12.93 -1.84
C MET A 139 35.16 -13.13 -3.07
N ASP A 140 36.32 -12.51 -3.06
CA ASP A 140 37.34 -12.63 -4.08
C ASP A 140 38.62 -13.18 -3.44
N LYS A 141 39.16 -14.29 -3.93
CA LYS A 141 40.38 -14.87 -3.42
C LYS A 141 41.34 -15.23 -4.56
N LYS A 142 42.55 -14.73 -4.52
CA LYS A 142 43.64 -15.15 -5.38
C LYS A 142 44.29 -16.38 -4.76
N LEU A 143 44.09 -17.55 -5.36
CA LEU A 143 44.61 -18.82 -4.88
C LEU A 143 46.07 -19.03 -5.34
N SER A 144 46.42 -18.55 -6.54
CA SER A 144 47.79 -18.55 -7.09
C SER A 144 47.92 -17.43 -8.10
N ASN A 145 49.11 -17.27 -8.70
CA ASN A 145 49.31 -16.30 -9.78
C ASN A 145 48.49 -16.61 -11.04
N LYS A 146 48.01 -17.85 -11.18
CA LYS A 146 47.22 -18.32 -12.33
C LYS A 146 45.76 -18.63 -11.99
N LEU A 147 45.37 -18.63 -10.70
CA LEU A 147 44.05 -19.05 -10.25
C LEU A 147 43.44 -18.03 -9.31
N LYS A 148 42.26 -17.54 -9.69
CA LYS A 148 41.45 -16.64 -8.91
C LYS A 148 40.09 -17.29 -8.67
N PHE A 149 39.59 -17.21 -7.44
CA PHE A 149 38.25 -17.64 -7.02
C PHE A 149 37.40 -16.40 -6.75
N GLU A 150 36.24 -16.34 -7.37
CA GLU A 150 35.24 -15.29 -7.15
C GLU A 150 33.91 -15.93 -6.80
N PHE A 151 33.32 -15.50 -5.69
CA PHE A 151 32.03 -15.92 -5.29
C PHE A 151 31.14 -14.69 -5.07
N SER A 152 29.93 -14.68 -5.64
CA SER A 152 28.95 -13.63 -5.45
C SER A 152 27.57 -14.24 -5.34
N SER A 153 26.89 -13.97 -4.22
CA SER A 153 25.52 -14.42 -3.99
C SER A 153 24.69 -13.27 -3.44
N ARG A 154 23.43 -13.21 -3.89
CA ARG A 154 22.42 -12.30 -3.34
C ARG A 154 21.14 -13.08 -3.10
N LEU A 155 20.67 -13.05 -1.86
CA LEU A 155 19.44 -13.65 -1.44
C LEU A 155 18.48 -12.53 -1.06
N THR A 156 17.26 -12.58 -1.60
CA THR A 156 16.22 -11.62 -1.31
C THR A 156 14.95 -12.38 -0.89
N ARG A 157 14.43 -12.00 0.26
CA ARG A 157 13.08 -12.39 0.68
C ARG A 157 12.22 -11.13 0.69
N MET A 158 11.04 -11.21 0.13
CA MET A 158 10.09 -10.12 0.07
C MET A 158 8.71 -10.62 0.48
N VAL A 159 8.07 -9.87 1.36
CA VAL A 159 6.67 -10.08 1.77
C VAL A 159 5.93 -8.79 1.49
N ILE A 160 4.83 -8.91 0.78
CA ILE A 160 3.94 -7.80 0.45
C ILE A 160 2.55 -8.21 0.91
N ASP A 161 1.99 -7.42 1.83
CA ASP A 161 0.63 -7.57 2.30
C ASP A 161 -0.22 -6.43 1.76
N GLY A 162 -1.47 -6.75 1.39
CA GLY A 162 -2.43 -5.79 0.90
C GLY A 162 -2.36 -5.50 -0.61
N ALA A 163 -3.27 -4.65 -1.06
CA ALA A 163 -3.48 -4.36 -2.48
C ALA A 163 -2.40 -3.46 -3.12
N GLY A 164 -1.39 -3.01 -2.36
CA GLY A 164 -0.41 -2.04 -2.82
C GLY A 164 -1.04 -0.69 -3.16
N THR A 165 -0.30 0.19 -3.82
CA THR A 165 -0.81 1.48 -4.31
C THR A 165 -1.62 1.28 -5.60
N ASN A 166 -2.79 0.68 -5.51
CA ASN A 166 -3.66 0.51 -6.66
C ASN A 166 -4.49 1.79 -6.86
N GLY A 167 -4.27 2.50 -7.97
CA GLY A 167 -5.03 3.70 -8.32
C GLY A 167 -6.55 3.47 -8.42
N GLY A 168 -6.99 2.24 -8.69
CA GLY A 168 -8.40 1.86 -8.65
C GLY A 168 -9.02 2.04 -7.27
N LYS A 169 -8.35 1.63 -6.23
CA LYS A 169 -8.85 1.77 -4.85
C LYS A 169 -9.02 3.21 -4.41
N LEU A 170 -8.11 4.10 -4.84
CA LEU A 170 -8.26 5.54 -4.58
C LEU A 170 -9.50 6.11 -5.28
N ARG A 171 -9.71 5.75 -6.54
CA ARG A 171 -10.90 6.14 -7.29
C ARG A 171 -12.17 5.66 -6.62
N ASP A 172 -12.21 4.40 -6.19
CA ASP A 172 -13.37 3.80 -5.53
C ASP A 172 -13.67 4.53 -4.22
N ALA A 173 -12.66 4.85 -3.40
CA ALA A 173 -12.81 5.61 -2.17
C ALA A 173 -13.33 7.04 -2.38
N VAL A 174 -13.03 7.66 -3.55
CA VAL A 174 -13.55 9.00 -3.91
C VAL A 174 -15.01 8.92 -4.38
N LEU A 175 -15.37 7.87 -5.13
CA LEU A 175 -16.67 7.73 -5.77
C LEU A 175 -17.73 7.06 -4.87
N PHE A 176 -17.30 6.42 -3.80
CA PHE A 176 -18.22 5.70 -2.93
C PHE A 176 -19.17 6.64 -2.17
N SER A 177 -20.37 6.14 -1.86
CA SER A 177 -21.39 6.91 -1.16
C SER A 177 -20.88 7.40 0.20
N PRO A 178 -20.98 8.70 0.52
CA PRO A 178 -20.61 9.20 1.84
C PRO A 178 -21.66 8.89 2.91
N ILE A 179 -22.82 8.31 2.52
CA ILE A 179 -23.94 7.97 3.40
C ILE A 179 -24.29 6.50 3.27
N ASN A 180 -24.68 5.89 4.37
CA ASN A 180 -25.25 4.55 4.36
C ASN A 180 -26.68 4.61 3.80
N SER A 181 -27.14 3.55 3.14
CA SER A 181 -28.52 3.47 2.68
C SER A 181 -29.48 3.33 3.89
N LEU A 182 -30.70 3.79 3.73
CA LEU A 182 -31.76 3.60 4.76
C LEU A 182 -31.98 2.11 5.06
N ALA A 183 -31.86 1.24 4.06
CA ALA A 183 -31.99 -0.20 4.24
C ALA A 183 -30.92 -0.78 5.18
N SER A 184 -29.71 -0.22 5.18
CA SER A 184 -28.64 -0.64 6.11
C SER A 184 -28.82 -0.08 7.51
N ILE A 185 -29.48 1.07 7.64
CA ILE A 185 -29.78 1.69 8.93
C ILE A 185 -30.94 0.93 9.63
N ASP A 186 -32.01 0.63 8.89
CA ASP A 186 -33.17 -0.08 9.44
C ASP A 186 -32.86 -1.51 9.90
N ALA A 187 -31.95 -2.21 9.25
CA ALA A 187 -31.61 -3.58 9.61
C ALA A 187 -30.83 -3.68 10.94
N GLY A 188 -30.04 -2.66 11.29
CA GLY A 188 -29.23 -2.65 12.51
C GLY A 188 -29.95 -2.07 13.74
N ASP A 189 -30.69 -0.98 13.55
CA ASP A 189 -31.21 -0.18 14.65
C ASP A 189 -32.65 -0.61 15.10
N ALA A 190 -33.47 -1.09 14.17
CA ALA A 190 -34.85 -1.51 14.46
C ALA A 190 -34.92 -2.84 15.22
N LEU A 191 -33.91 -3.67 15.23
CA LEU A 191 -33.91 -4.99 15.85
C LEU A 191 -32.96 -5.12 17.04
N GLY A 192 -32.20 -4.10 17.40
CA GLY A 192 -31.21 -4.16 18.50
C GLY A 192 -30.22 -5.32 18.34
N GLY A 193 -30.07 -5.82 17.12
CA GLY A 193 -29.21 -6.93 16.77
C GLY A 193 -27.86 -6.43 16.28
N GLU A 194 -26.81 -7.05 16.78
CA GLU A 194 -25.49 -7.00 16.15
C GLU A 194 -25.65 -7.35 14.66
N ILE A 195 -25.21 -6.47 13.77
CA ILE A 195 -25.15 -6.79 12.35
C ILE A 195 -24.15 -7.95 12.22
N ASP A 196 -24.66 -9.14 11.91
CA ASP A 196 -23.83 -10.28 11.63
C ASP A 196 -23.12 -10.06 10.28
N TYR A 197 -21.90 -9.55 10.36
CA TYR A 197 -21.02 -9.36 9.19
C TYR A 197 -20.49 -10.67 8.60
N SER A 198 -20.95 -11.82 9.10
CA SER A 198 -20.54 -13.13 8.61
C SER A 198 -21.17 -13.49 7.26
N ASP A 199 -22.13 -12.73 6.76
CA ASP A 199 -22.73 -12.98 5.45
C ASP A 199 -21.88 -12.32 4.35
N ASP A 200 -20.84 -13.03 3.95
CA ASP A 200 -19.89 -12.65 2.88
C ASP A 200 -20.60 -12.19 1.59
N ALA A 201 -21.78 -12.69 1.32
CA ALA A 201 -22.56 -12.33 0.14
C ALA A 201 -23.12 -10.91 0.23
N LEU A 202 -23.51 -10.46 1.41
CA LEU A 202 -24.06 -9.11 1.64
C LEU A 202 -22.94 -8.06 1.60
N LEU A 203 -21.80 -8.36 2.21
CA LEU A 203 -20.62 -7.49 2.23
C LEU A 203 -19.98 -7.37 0.85
N SER A 204 -19.94 -8.45 0.07
CA SER A 204 -19.42 -8.40 -1.31
C SER A 204 -20.32 -7.60 -2.26
N SER A 205 -21.64 -7.55 -1.99
CA SER A 205 -22.59 -6.78 -2.79
C SER A 205 -22.51 -5.27 -2.55
N LEU A 206 -22.02 -4.84 -1.39
CA LEU A 206 -21.92 -3.43 -1.00
C LEU A 206 -20.72 -2.69 -1.60
N ASN A 207 -19.76 -3.42 -2.21
CA ASN A 207 -18.55 -2.82 -2.80
C ASN A 207 -17.81 -1.87 -1.85
N ASP A 208 -17.82 -2.17 -0.55
CA ASP A 208 -17.21 -1.32 0.48
C ASP A 208 -15.71 -1.15 0.22
N PRO A 209 -15.19 0.08 0.06
CA PRO A 209 -13.78 0.33 -0.16
C PRO A 209 -12.87 -0.19 0.97
N VAL A 210 -13.36 -0.21 2.22
CA VAL A 210 -12.60 -0.73 3.36
C VAL A 210 -12.53 -2.24 3.32
N TYR A 211 -13.64 -2.91 3.04
CA TYR A 211 -13.69 -4.37 2.92
C TYR A 211 -12.83 -4.89 1.77
N ASN A 212 -12.88 -4.24 0.62
CA ASN A 212 -12.09 -4.64 -0.55
C ASN A 212 -10.58 -4.33 -0.43
N THR A 213 -10.10 -3.73 0.66
CA THR A 213 -8.67 -3.53 0.96
C THR A 213 -8.09 -4.59 1.90
N VAL A 214 -8.92 -5.45 2.47
CA VAL A 214 -8.54 -6.59 3.31
C VAL A 214 -8.34 -7.83 2.45
#